data_795cfa013f3006cca40f58a2ebf551ab
#
_entry.id   795cfa013f3006cca40f58a2ebf551ab
#
_cell.length_a   1.000
_cell.length_b   1.000
_cell.length_c   1.000
_cell.angle_alpha   90.00
_cell.angle_beta   90.00
_cell.angle_gamma   90.00
#
_symmetry.space_group_name_H-M   'P 1'
#
loop_
_entity.id
_entity.type
_entity.pdbx_description
1 polymer ?
#
loop_
_entity_poly.entity_id
_entity_poly.type
_entity_poly.pdbx_seq_one_letter_code
_entity_poly.pdbx_strand_id
1 'polypeptide(L)'
;MLQRIFSTLVVLLTAVSFSFAASGPDMNEGLWEITTTMKMQGMNMPSHTHTQCITKDDLVPRSSQPGQECTISNYEVEGNTVSWSIRCSTQGGEMNGTGKITYRGDSFDGTMDMTMPGSGAEVVTHMSGRRIGDCK
;
A
#
# COMPACT_ATOMS: atom_id res chain seq x y z
N MET A 1 -12.49 -38.77 64.93
CA MET A 1 -12.02 -39.23 63.61
C MET A 1 -12.09 -38.04 62.66
N LEU A 2 -10.91 -37.46 62.41
CA LEU A 2 -10.79 -36.29 61.55
C LEU A 2 -10.74 -36.73 60.10
N GLN A 3 -11.76 -36.45 59.36
CA GLN A 3 -11.78 -36.66 57.91
C GLN A 3 -11.24 -35.39 57.24
N ARG A 4 -10.01 -35.47 56.77
CA ARG A 4 -9.36 -34.39 56.03
C ARG A 4 -9.87 -34.43 54.63
N ILE A 5 -10.70 -33.44 54.29
CA ILE A 5 -11.11 -33.19 52.92
C ILE A 5 -10.04 -32.29 52.28
N PHE A 6 -9.19 -32.89 51.47
CA PHE A 6 -8.32 -32.14 50.60
C PHE A 6 -9.14 -31.64 49.37
N SER A 7 -9.50 -30.38 49.42
CA SER A 7 -10.03 -29.67 48.22
C SER A 7 -8.83 -29.31 47.34
N THR A 8 -8.63 -30.08 46.29
CA THR A 8 -7.72 -29.71 45.22
C THR A 8 -8.41 -28.69 44.36
N LEU A 9 -8.01 -27.41 44.53
CA LEU A 9 -8.39 -26.31 43.66
C LEU A 9 -7.57 -26.44 42.39
N VAL A 10 -8.19 -26.98 41.31
CA VAL A 10 -7.63 -26.99 39.99
C VAL A 10 -7.83 -25.60 39.40
N VAL A 11 -6.80 -24.78 39.43
CA VAL A 11 -6.76 -23.50 38.72
C VAL A 11 -6.53 -23.83 37.26
N LEU A 12 -7.62 -23.76 36.46
CA LEU A 12 -7.51 -23.77 35.00
C LEU A 12 -6.91 -22.43 34.55
N LEU A 13 -5.62 -22.41 34.27
CA LEU A 13 -5.01 -21.32 33.54
C LEU A 13 -5.48 -21.41 32.08
N THR A 14 -6.50 -20.65 31.74
CA THR A 14 -6.84 -20.39 30.35
C THR A 14 -5.77 -19.44 29.79
N ALA A 15 -4.83 -20.00 29.03
CA ALA A 15 -3.91 -19.21 28.25
C ALA A 15 -4.71 -18.45 27.19
N VAL A 16 -4.99 -17.19 27.44
CA VAL A 16 -5.55 -16.30 26.41
C VAL A 16 -4.40 -16.01 25.44
N SER A 17 -4.39 -16.74 24.35
CA SER A 17 -3.49 -16.46 23.24
C SER A 17 -3.97 -15.15 22.59
N PHE A 18 -3.29 -14.05 22.93
CA PHE A 18 -3.42 -12.83 22.18
C PHE A 18 -2.80 -13.07 20.79
N SER A 19 -3.64 -13.43 19.85
CA SER A 19 -3.25 -13.39 18.44
C SER A 19 -3.09 -11.92 18.07
N PHE A 20 -1.85 -11.46 18.06
CA PHE A 20 -1.54 -10.19 17.39
C PHE A 20 -1.80 -10.41 15.90
N ALA A 21 -2.98 -10.02 15.43
CA ALA A 21 -3.22 -9.90 14.01
C ALA A 21 -2.18 -8.91 13.47
N ALA A 22 -1.34 -9.34 12.54
CA ALA A 22 -0.39 -8.46 11.89
C ALA A 22 -1.18 -7.29 11.29
N SER A 23 -0.95 -6.07 11.81
CA SER A 23 -1.58 -4.86 11.30
C SER A 23 -0.95 -4.54 9.94
N GLY A 24 -1.77 -4.47 8.90
CA GLY A 24 -1.32 -4.15 7.56
C GLY A 24 -2.08 -4.92 6.49
N PRO A 25 -1.90 -4.54 5.22
CA PRO A 25 -2.55 -5.23 4.11
C PRO A 25 -1.98 -6.63 3.90
N ASP A 26 -2.79 -7.51 3.32
CA ASP A 26 -2.36 -8.83 2.88
C ASP A 26 -1.45 -8.69 1.66
N MET A 27 -0.14 -8.60 1.92
CA MET A 27 0.88 -8.36 0.91
C MET A 27 2.14 -9.15 1.25
N ASN A 28 2.66 -9.86 0.28
CA ASN A 28 3.94 -10.55 0.39
C ASN A 28 5.07 -9.65 -0.08
N GLU A 29 6.05 -9.43 0.79
CA GLU A 29 7.22 -8.64 0.45
C GLU A 29 8.03 -9.30 -0.67
N GLY A 30 8.61 -8.51 -1.54
CA GLY A 30 9.43 -9.01 -2.61
C GLY A 30 9.59 -8.04 -3.76
N LEU A 31 10.09 -8.59 -4.87
CA LEU A 31 10.19 -7.87 -6.13
C LEU A 31 8.87 -7.95 -6.87
N TRP A 32 8.35 -6.81 -7.23
CA TRP A 32 7.06 -6.67 -7.89
C TRP A 32 7.22 -6.09 -9.28
N GLU A 33 6.50 -6.64 -10.23
CA GLU A 33 6.33 -6.09 -11.56
C GLU A 33 5.09 -5.21 -11.57
N ILE A 34 5.27 -3.93 -11.84
CA ILE A 34 4.21 -2.93 -11.76
C ILE A 34 3.93 -2.39 -13.15
N THR A 35 2.68 -2.49 -13.58
CA THR A 35 2.21 -1.93 -14.84
C THR A 35 1.36 -0.71 -14.55
N THR A 36 1.73 0.39 -15.18
CA THR A 36 1.08 1.70 -15.03
C THR A 36 0.49 2.14 -16.35
N THR A 37 -0.77 2.52 -16.34
CA THR A 37 -1.47 3.08 -17.49
C THR A 37 -2.06 4.43 -17.11
N MET A 38 -1.72 5.45 -17.87
CA MET A 38 -2.21 6.81 -17.64
C MET A 38 -3.34 7.15 -18.62
N LYS A 39 -4.32 7.86 -18.10
CA LYS A 39 -5.43 8.40 -18.89
C LYS A 39 -5.51 9.90 -18.65
N MET A 40 -5.41 10.66 -19.71
CA MET A 40 -5.48 12.12 -19.70
C MET A 40 -6.52 12.58 -20.70
N GLN A 41 -7.49 13.40 -20.27
CA GLN A 41 -8.54 13.97 -21.13
C GLN A 41 -9.27 12.94 -22.03
N GLY A 42 -9.50 11.74 -21.49
CA GLY A 42 -10.16 10.66 -22.23
C GLY A 42 -9.26 9.86 -23.19
N MET A 43 -8.00 10.24 -23.32
CA MET A 43 -7.02 9.50 -24.12
C MET A 43 -6.21 8.55 -23.24
N ASN A 44 -6.08 7.30 -23.67
CA ASN A 44 -5.23 6.32 -23.00
C ASN A 44 -3.80 6.45 -23.53
N MET A 45 -2.86 6.60 -22.62
CA MET A 45 -1.44 6.58 -22.93
C MET A 45 -0.91 5.14 -22.93
N PRO A 46 0.22 4.86 -23.61
CA PRO A 46 0.82 3.53 -23.57
C PRO A 46 1.16 3.10 -22.14
N SER A 47 0.95 1.83 -21.86
CA SER A 47 1.30 1.25 -20.55
C SER A 47 2.80 1.18 -20.38
N HIS A 48 3.25 1.43 -19.17
CA HIS A 48 4.65 1.29 -18.75
C HIS A 48 4.77 0.24 -17.66
N THR A 49 5.75 -0.65 -17.79
CA THR A 49 6.01 -1.69 -16.81
C THR A 49 7.42 -1.54 -16.25
N HIS A 50 7.54 -1.59 -14.94
CA HIS A 50 8.81 -1.57 -14.24
C HIS A 50 8.79 -2.53 -13.05
N THR A 51 9.94 -2.77 -12.46
CA THR A 51 10.07 -3.59 -11.26
C THR A 51 10.47 -2.74 -10.06
N GLN A 52 9.94 -3.08 -8.91
CA GLN A 52 10.23 -2.41 -7.65
C GLN A 52 10.17 -3.41 -6.50
N CYS A 53 11.08 -3.26 -5.55
CA CYS A 53 10.98 -3.98 -4.29
C CYS A 53 9.92 -3.32 -3.40
N ILE A 54 8.90 -4.07 -3.00
CA ILE A 54 7.85 -3.58 -2.10
C ILE A 54 7.95 -4.36 -0.79
N THR A 55 7.99 -3.62 0.30
CA THR A 55 8.02 -4.15 1.66
C THR A 55 6.87 -3.60 2.49
N LYS A 56 6.62 -4.20 3.65
CA LYS A 56 5.57 -3.72 4.57
C LYS A 56 5.84 -2.33 5.12
N ASP A 57 7.09 -1.88 5.07
CA ASP A 57 7.48 -0.53 5.48
C ASP A 57 7.35 0.49 4.35
N ASP A 58 7.23 0.04 3.11
CA ASP A 58 7.11 0.89 1.93
C ASP A 58 6.10 0.30 0.94
N LEU A 59 4.83 0.60 1.18
CA LEU A 59 3.69 0.02 0.46
C LEU A 59 3.24 0.85 -0.74
N VAL A 60 3.82 2.03 -0.95
CA VAL A 60 3.42 2.93 -2.03
C VAL A 60 4.35 2.74 -3.22
N PRO A 61 3.84 2.31 -4.38
CA PRO A 61 4.63 2.27 -5.60
C PRO A 61 5.10 3.67 -5.98
N ARG A 62 6.39 3.80 -6.24
CA ARG A 62 7.00 5.07 -6.60
C ARG A 62 7.38 5.07 -8.07
N SER A 63 6.99 6.11 -8.76
CA SER A 63 7.57 6.47 -10.04
C SER A 63 8.42 7.71 -9.82
N SER A 64 9.74 7.54 -9.86
CA SER A 64 10.63 8.69 -9.78
C SER A 64 11.01 9.12 -11.19
N GLN A 65 10.66 10.34 -11.54
CA GLN A 65 11.16 10.99 -12.74
C GLN A 65 12.23 12.00 -12.36
N PRO A 66 13.31 12.13 -13.16
CA PRO A 66 14.33 13.13 -12.90
C PRO A 66 13.76 14.55 -12.84
N GLY A 67 14.15 15.33 -11.85
CA GLY A 67 13.70 16.71 -11.67
C GLY A 67 12.34 16.87 -10.99
N GLN A 68 11.78 15.79 -10.48
CA GLN A 68 10.51 15.79 -9.76
C GLN A 68 10.71 15.38 -8.30
N GLU A 69 10.32 16.24 -7.37
CA GLU A 69 10.30 15.91 -5.94
C GLU A 69 8.87 15.73 -5.46
N CYS A 70 8.59 14.57 -4.88
CA CYS A 70 7.27 14.24 -4.38
C CYS A 70 7.29 13.99 -2.89
N THR A 71 6.27 14.50 -2.20
CA THR A 71 6.02 14.27 -0.78
C THR A 71 4.71 13.50 -0.62
N ILE A 72 4.74 12.44 0.16
CA ILE A 72 3.57 11.64 0.50
C ILE A 72 3.08 12.06 1.89
N SER A 73 1.78 12.29 2.00
CA SER A 73 1.10 12.64 3.25
C SER A 73 -0.23 11.90 3.37
N ASN A 74 -0.91 12.05 4.51
CA ASN A 74 -2.21 11.44 4.78
C ASN A 74 -2.22 9.93 4.48
N TYR A 75 -1.14 9.26 4.85
CA TYR A 75 -0.99 7.83 4.65
C TYR A 75 -1.89 7.05 5.60
N GLU A 76 -2.77 6.25 5.05
CA GLU A 76 -3.71 5.42 5.81
C GLU A 76 -3.71 3.99 5.29
N VAL A 77 -3.80 3.05 6.22
CA VAL A 77 -3.99 1.62 5.92
C VAL A 77 -5.28 1.17 6.56
N GLU A 78 -6.22 0.75 5.74
CA GLU A 78 -7.51 0.23 6.16
C GLU A 78 -7.74 -1.15 5.53
N GLY A 79 -7.61 -2.21 6.34
CA GLY A 79 -7.65 -3.58 5.83
C GLY A 79 -6.53 -3.83 4.83
N ASN A 80 -6.89 -4.19 3.61
CA ASN A 80 -5.95 -4.44 2.52
C ASN A 80 -5.74 -3.22 1.61
N THR A 81 -6.32 -2.09 1.96
CA THR A 81 -6.27 -0.87 1.17
C THR A 81 -5.34 0.15 1.81
N VAL A 82 -4.41 0.66 1.01
CA VAL A 82 -3.50 1.75 1.35
C VAL A 82 -3.89 2.97 0.56
N SER A 83 -4.08 4.10 1.24
CA SER A 83 -4.39 5.38 0.60
C SER A 83 -3.43 6.46 1.07
N TRP A 84 -3.17 7.42 0.21
CA TRP A 84 -2.25 8.52 0.49
C TRP A 84 -2.58 9.74 -0.35
N SER A 85 -2.05 10.88 0.07
CA SER A 85 -1.98 12.10 -0.74
C SER A 85 -0.56 12.30 -1.22
N ILE A 86 -0.39 12.83 -2.42
CA ILE A 86 0.92 13.12 -3.00
C ILE A 86 0.95 14.57 -3.49
N ARG A 87 2.09 15.21 -3.26
CA ARG A 87 2.39 16.55 -3.78
C ARG A 87 3.75 16.49 -4.43
N CYS A 88 3.80 16.82 -5.69
CA CYS A 88 5.03 16.84 -6.47
C CYS A 88 5.36 18.25 -6.93
N SER A 89 6.60 18.67 -6.70
CA SER A 89 7.13 19.93 -7.23
C SER A 89 7.78 19.68 -8.58
N THR A 90 7.34 20.42 -9.60
CA THR A 90 7.90 20.37 -10.96
C THR A 90 8.28 21.76 -11.39
N GLN A 91 9.01 21.89 -12.52
CA GLN A 91 9.35 23.19 -13.09
C GLN A 91 8.12 24.00 -13.52
N GLY A 92 7.01 23.33 -13.81
CA GLY A 92 5.75 23.97 -14.19
C GLY A 92 4.82 24.29 -13.01
N GLY A 93 5.22 24.00 -11.77
CA GLY A 93 4.42 24.20 -10.56
C GLY A 93 4.20 22.93 -9.78
N GLU A 94 3.25 22.97 -8.85
CA GLU A 94 2.91 21.82 -8.01
C GLU A 94 1.82 20.96 -8.62
N MET A 95 2.03 19.64 -8.60
CA MET A 95 1.01 18.64 -8.88
C MET A 95 0.52 18.05 -7.56
N ASN A 96 -0.78 17.98 -7.39
CA ASN A 96 -1.40 17.36 -6.21
C ASN A 96 -2.23 16.16 -6.65
N GLY A 97 -2.26 15.15 -5.81
CA GLY A 97 -3.05 13.97 -6.11
C GLY A 97 -3.32 13.11 -4.90
N THR A 98 -4.13 12.09 -5.13
CA THR A 98 -4.44 11.05 -4.16
C THR A 98 -4.26 9.69 -4.80
N GLY A 99 -3.78 8.74 -4.04
CA GLY A 99 -3.60 7.38 -4.49
C GLY A 99 -4.28 6.37 -3.57
N LYS A 100 -4.64 5.26 -4.14
CA LYS A 100 -5.27 4.15 -3.43
C LYS A 100 -4.89 2.83 -4.07
N ILE A 101 -4.43 1.88 -3.26
CA ILE A 101 -4.05 0.54 -3.68
C ILE A 101 -4.73 -0.49 -2.78
N THR A 102 -5.22 -1.57 -3.37
CA THR A 102 -5.69 -2.75 -2.63
C THR A 102 -4.80 -3.93 -2.93
N TYR A 103 -4.18 -4.47 -1.90
CA TYR A 103 -3.34 -5.66 -1.97
C TYR A 103 -4.15 -6.94 -1.81
N ARG A 104 -3.73 -8.00 -2.51
CA ARG A 104 -4.33 -9.35 -2.45
C ARG A 104 -3.23 -10.41 -2.46
N GLY A 105 -2.37 -10.43 -1.44
CA GLY A 105 -1.25 -11.36 -1.38
C GLY A 105 -0.14 -11.01 -2.37
N ASP A 106 -0.13 -11.67 -3.52
CA ASP A 106 0.89 -11.51 -4.57
C ASP A 106 0.47 -10.59 -5.72
N SER A 107 -0.64 -9.90 -5.58
CA SER A 107 -1.13 -8.93 -6.57
C SER A 107 -1.69 -7.69 -5.91
N PHE A 108 -1.75 -6.60 -6.66
CA PHE A 108 -2.47 -5.41 -6.27
C PHE A 108 -3.12 -4.72 -7.48
N ASP A 109 -4.15 -3.95 -7.19
CA ASP A 109 -4.75 -2.99 -8.10
C ASP A 109 -4.88 -1.65 -7.41
N GLY A 110 -4.67 -0.59 -8.15
CA GLY A 110 -4.78 0.75 -7.59
C GLY A 110 -5.01 1.83 -8.63
N THR A 111 -5.33 3.00 -8.14
CA THR A 111 -5.50 4.20 -8.94
C THR A 111 -4.83 5.37 -8.25
N MET A 112 -4.38 6.33 -9.05
CA MET A 112 -3.86 7.59 -8.58
C MET A 112 -4.44 8.70 -9.45
N ASP A 113 -5.06 9.67 -8.81
CA ASP A 113 -5.63 10.84 -9.46
C ASP A 113 -4.73 12.04 -9.19
N MET A 114 -4.25 12.66 -10.25
CA MET A 114 -3.36 13.81 -10.17
C MET A 114 -3.99 15.02 -10.87
N THR A 115 -3.82 16.19 -10.28
CA THR A 115 -4.23 17.46 -10.89
C THR A 115 -2.98 18.19 -11.37
N MET A 116 -2.96 18.53 -12.65
CA MET A 116 -1.83 19.24 -13.27
C MET A 116 -1.82 20.71 -12.86
N PRO A 117 -0.62 21.31 -12.68
CA PRO A 117 -0.51 22.73 -12.37
C PRO A 117 -0.97 23.60 -13.55
N GLY A 118 -1.62 24.72 -13.24
CA GLY A 118 -2.02 25.74 -14.21
C GLY A 118 -3.34 25.43 -14.93
N SER A 119 -3.43 24.31 -15.61
CA SER A 119 -4.64 23.97 -16.40
C SER A 119 -5.75 23.32 -15.56
N GLY A 120 -5.44 22.77 -14.39
CA GLY A 120 -6.38 21.98 -13.60
C GLY A 120 -6.78 20.66 -14.26
N ALA A 121 -6.09 20.23 -15.31
CA ALA A 121 -6.36 18.97 -15.97
C ALA A 121 -6.10 17.79 -15.05
N GLU A 122 -6.98 16.80 -15.08
CA GLU A 122 -6.84 15.58 -14.27
C GLU A 122 -6.15 14.49 -15.08
N VAL A 123 -5.23 13.80 -14.42
CA VAL A 123 -4.58 12.60 -14.92
C VAL A 123 -4.94 11.44 -14.02
N VAL A 124 -5.59 10.44 -14.55
CA VAL A 124 -5.91 9.20 -13.84
C VAL A 124 -4.89 8.14 -14.20
N THR A 125 -4.24 7.60 -13.19
CA THR A 125 -3.25 6.53 -13.35
C THR A 125 -3.79 5.25 -12.76
N HIS A 126 -3.87 4.20 -13.57
CA HIS A 126 -4.16 2.85 -13.11
C HIS A 126 -2.87 2.09 -12.91
N MET A 127 -2.76 1.44 -11.77
CA MET A 127 -1.61 0.62 -11.42
C MET A 127 -2.06 -0.79 -11.11
N SER A 128 -1.35 -1.77 -11.64
CA SER A 128 -1.50 -3.16 -11.25
C SER A 128 -0.12 -3.75 -11.02
N GLY A 129 -0.03 -4.66 -10.08
CA GLY A 129 1.23 -5.28 -9.74
C GLY A 129 1.09 -6.75 -9.42
N ARG A 130 2.17 -7.48 -9.64
CA ARG A 130 2.30 -8.86 -9.22
C ARG A 130 3.70 -9.11 -8.69
N ARG A 131 3.78 -9.91 -7.65
CA ARG A 131 5.06 -10.33 -7.09
C ARG A 131 5.71 -11.35 -8.03
N ILE A 132 6.97 -11.12 -8.37
CA ILE A 132 7.73 -12.00 -9.29
C ILE A 132 8.91 -12.70 -8.63
N GLY A 133 9.23 -12.35 -7.39
CA GLY A 133 10.34 -12.97 -6.67
C GLY A 133 10.68 -12.23 -5.39
N ASP A 134 11.84 -12.52 -4.84
CA ASP A 134 12.36 -11.85 -3.65
C ASP A 134 13.13 -10.57 -4.03
N CYS A 135 13.18 -9.63 -3.10
CA CYS A 135 14.05 -8.45 -3.23
C CYS A 135 15.52 -8.89 -3.20
N LYS A 136 16.33 -8.26 -4.00
CA LYS A 136 17.78 -8.48 -4.01
C LYS A 136 18.49 -7.43 -3.19
#